data_baff3a629e130b80245e572102f3d13c
#
_entry.id   baff3a629e130b80245e572102f3d13c
#
_cell.length_a   1.000
_cell.length_b   1.000
_cell.length_c   1.000
_cell.angle_alpha   90.00
_cell.angle_beta   90.00
_cell.angle_gamma   90.00
#
_symmetry.space_group_name_H-M   'P 1'
#
loop_
_entity.id
_entity.type
_entity.pdbx_description
1 polymer ?
#
loop_
_entity_poly.entity_id
_entity_poly.type
_entity_poly.pdbx_seq_one_letter_code
_entity_poly.pdbx_strand_id
1 'polypeptide(L)'
;LIRIPKVETRDDVICVDNLLTVLEKKYGYEPNTIYLMAAIESAKGVLNAYSIATCCSRMIGMALSAADYCEDLKVIRTKESKELDWARGMLLNSARAAGVFVMDTSFTFMDPEAHRKEAQHAKELGFDGKTSFSLDGSGIDVINSVFTPSEEEIEYARKIVALEEEYLESGGASAMIGDVFLDKPIVEQYRKLLRFVDELKD
;
A
#
# COMPACT_ATOMS: atom_id res chain seq x y z
N LEU A 1 -15.18 6.46 -2.57
CA LEU A 1 -14.36 5.35 -3.05
C LEU A 1 -15.20 4.09 -3.25
N ILE A 2 -15.01 3.41 -4.38
CA ILE A 2 -15.59 2.08 -4.65
C ILE A 2 -14.43 1.09 -4.84
N ARG A 3 -14.47 -0.02 -4.07
CA ARG A 3 -13.59 -1.15 -4.28
C ARG A 3 -14.28 -2.17 -5.19
N ILE A 4 -13.69 -2.41 -6.38
CA ILE A 4 -14.21 -3.36 -7.37
C ILE A 4 -13.65 -4.75 -7.04
N PRO A 5 -14.49 -5.76 -6.79
CA PRO A 5 -14.01 -7.11 -6.54
C PRO A 5 -13.61 -7.81 -7.83
N LYS A 6 -12.77 -8.83 -7.71
CA LYS A 6 -12.41 -9.80 -8.77
C LYS A 6 -11.97 -9.16 -10.08
N VAL A 7 -11.17 -8.09 -9.98
CA VAL A 7 -10.61 -7.41 -11.15
C VAL A 7 -9.48 -8.25 -11.73
N GLU A 8 -9.60 -8.64 -12.99
CA GLU A 8 -8.60 -9.41 -13.71
C GLU A 8 -7.97 -8.67 -14.88
N THR A 9 -8.69 -7.67 -15.42
CA THR A 9 -8.26 -6.88 -16.58
C THR A 9 -8.61 -5.40 -16.39
N ARG A 10 -7.98 -4.54 -17.19
CA ARG A 10 -8.34 -3.13 -17.27
C ARG A 10 -9.80 -2.91 -17.67
N ASP A 11 -10.36 -3.80 -18.48
CA ASP A 11 -11.71 -3.63 -19.02
C ASP A 11 -12.78 -3.81 -17.93
N ASP A 12 -12.51 -4.61 -16.89
CA ASP A 12 -13.36 -4.74 -15.71
C ASP A 12 -13.51 -3.38 -14.99
N VAL A 13 -12.43 -2.62 -14.88
CA VAL A 13 -12.42 -1.29 -14.28
C VAL A 13 -13.07 -0.27 -15.20
N ILE A 14 -12.74 -0.28 -16.50
CA ILE A 14 -13.28 0.67 -17.49
C ILE A 14 -14.81 0.56 -17.58
N CYS A 15 -15.36 -0.64 -17.43
CA CYS A 15 -16.81 -0.82 -17.40
C CYS A 15 -17.45 -0.04 -16.22
N VAL A 16 -16.85 -0.08 -15.04
CA VAL A 16 -17.33 0.69 -13.87
C VAL A 16 -17.09 2.18 -14.02
N ASP A 17 -15.94 2.59 -14.54
CA ASP A 17 -15.62 4.00 -14.81
C ASP A 17 -16.63 4.65 -15.77
N ASN A 18 -16.98 3.96 -16.86
CA ASN A 18 -18.00 4.42 -17.80
C ASN A 18 -19.38 4.56 -17.14
N LEU A 19 -19.76 3.58 -16.30
CA LEU A 19 -21.02 3.63 -15.56
C LEU A 19 -21.05 4.84 -14.61
N LEU A 20 -19.97 5.06 -13.84
CA LEU A 20 -19.86 6.20 -12.93
C LEU A 20 -19.93 7.54 -13.66
N THR A 21 -19.27 7.65 -14.81
CA THR A 21 -19.33 8.86 -15.64
C THR A 21 -20.76 9.20 -16.07
N VAL A 22 -21.54 8.19 -16.45
CA VAL A 22 -22.97 8.37 -16.79
C VAL A 22 -23.78 8.76 -15.54
N LEU A 23 -23.54 8.13 -14.41
CA LEU A 23 -24.26 8.41 -13.16
C LEU A 23 -23.93 9.78 -12.59
N GLU A 24 -22.66 10.19 -12.57
CA GLU A 24 -22.24 11.53 -12.13
C GLU A 24 -22.94 12.61 -12.96
N LYS A 25 -22.92 12.47 -14.29
CA LYS A 25 -23.64 13.38 -15.18
C LYS A 25 -25.13 13.40 -14.91
N LYS A 26 -25.74 12.23 -14.70
CA LYS A 26 -27.20 12.12 -14.46
C LYS A 26 -27.62 12.81 -13.17
N TYR A 27 -26.81 12.71 -12.13
CA TYR A 27 -27.11 13.21 -10.78
C TYR A 27 -26.46 14.57 -10.47
N GLY A 28 -25.76 15.18 -11.42
CA GLY A 28 -25.16 16.52 -11.27
C GLY A 28 -23.92 16.55 -10.38
N TYR A 29 -23.20 15.46 -10.26
CA TYR A 29 -21.89 15.43 -9.61
C TYR A 29 -20.79 15.88 -10.55
N GLU A 30 -19.74 16.47 -9.99
CA GLU A 30 -18.53 16.77 -10.74
C GLU A 30 -17.87 15.49 -11.29
N PRO A 31 -17.29 15.52 -12.50
CA PRO A 31 -16.61 14.37 -13.06
C PRO A 31 -15.47 13.87 -12.17
N ASN A 32 -15.33 12.56 -12.07
CA ASN A 32 -14.29 11.89 -11.26
C ASN A 32 -14.38 12.11 -9.73
N THR A 33 -15.57 12.45 -9.22
CA THR A 33 -15.79 12.56 -7.76
C THR A 33 -15.64 11.22 -7.04
N ILE A 34 -16.02 10.13 -7.70
CA ILE A 34 -15.94 8.77 -7.13
C ILE A 34 -14.67 8.08 -7.61
N TYR A 35 -13.76 7.79 -6.69
CA TYR A 35 -12.53 7.05 -6.93
C TYR A 35 -12.75 5.54 -6.94
N LEU A 36 -11.84 4.81 -7.58
CA LEU A 36 -11.85 3.36 -7.70
C LEU A 36 -10.59 2.73 -7.09
N MET A 37 -10.78 1.57 -6.48
CA MET A 37 -9.73 0.67 -6.03
C MET A 37 -10.03 -0.74 -6.58
N ALA A 38 -9.04 -1.42 -7.15
CA ALA A 38 -9.19 -2.79 -7.63
C ALA A 38 -8.84 -3.80 -6.54
N ALA A 39 -9.72 -4.77 -6.29
CA ALA A 39 -9.36 -5.96 -5.54
C ALA A 39 -8.79 -7.01 -6.50
N ILE A 40 -7.53 -7.36 -6.31
CA ILE A 40 -6.78 -8.33 -7.09
C ILE A 40 -6.81 -9.66 -6.35
N GLU A 41 -7.46 -10.64 -6.96
CA GLU A 41 -7.90 -11.87 -6.29
C GLU A 41 -7.56 -13.14 -7.10
N SER A 42 -6.86 -13.01 -8.23
CA SER A 42 -6.47 -14.11 -9.11
C SER A 42 -5.06 -13.93 -9.69
N ALA A 43 -4.45 -15.01 -10.14
CA ALA A 43 -3.17 -14.99 -10.85
C ALA A 43 -3.22 -14.08 -12.08
N LYS A 44 -4.32 -14.12 -12.84
CA LYS A 44 -4.53 -13.25 -13.99
C LYS A 44 -4.58 -11.77 -13.60
N GLY A 45 -5.27 -11.42 -12.51
CA GLY A 45 -5.30 -10.06 -11.97
C GLY A 45 -3.92 -9.58 -11.54
N VAL A 46 -3.14 -10.44 -10.87
CA VAL A 46 -1.76 -10.13 -10.47
C VAL A 46 -0.87 -9.86 -11.68
N LEU A 47 -0.95 -10.69 -12.73
CA LEU A 47 -0.17 -10.49 -13.97
C LEU A 47 -0.55 -9.20 -14.71
N ASN A 48 -1.78 -8.74 -14.59
CA ASN A 48 -2.30 -7.55 -15.24
C ASN A 48 -2.28 -6.29 -14.34
N ALA A 49 -1.73 -6.37 -13.13
CA ALA A 49 -1.82 -5.34 -12.11
C ALA A 49 -1.44 -3.93 -12.60
N TYR A 50 -0.34 -3.78 -13.35
CA TYR A 50 0.07 -2.48 -13.88
C TYR A 50 -0.95 -1.91 -14.88
N SER A 51 -1.45 -2.73 -15.80
CA SER A 51 -2.45 -2.28 -16.77
C SER A 51 -3.80 -1.92 -16.13
N ILE A 52 -4.15 -2.60 -15.03
CA ILE A 52 -5.31 -2.28 -14.19
C ILE A 52 -5.10 -0.94 -13.49
N ALA A 53 -3.95 -0.76 -12.83
CA ALA A 53 -3.64 0.45 -12.07
C ALA A 53 -3.60 1.73 -12.92
N THR A 54 -3.30 1.62 -14.21
CA THR A 54 -3.14 2.76 -15.13
C THR A 54 -4.30 2.96 -16.11
N CYS A 55 -5.41 2.23 -15.96
CA CYS A 55 -6.47 2.19 -16.96
C CYS A 55 -7.36 3.43 -17.03
N CYS A 56 -7.54 4.17 -15.94
CA CYS A 56 -8.33 5.40 -15.88
C CYS A 56 -7.89 6.31 -14.72
N SER A 57 -8.29 7.58 -14.78
CA SER A 57 -7.93 8.61 -13.79
C SER A 57 -8.59 8.42 -12.42
N ARG A 58 -9.66 7.60 -12.31
CA ARG A 58 -10.31 7.28 -11.02
C ARG A 58 -9.56 6.24 -10.21
N MET A 59 -8.64 5.49 -10.84
CA MET A 59 -7.86 4.47 -10.13
C MET A 59 -6.87 5.12 -9.18
N ILE A 60 -7.09 4.94 -7.88
CA ILE A 60 -6.20 5.43 -6.84
C ILE A 60 -5.51 4.32 -6.07
N GLY A 61 -5.90 3.06 -6.26
CA GLY A 61 -5.28 1.97 -5.51
C GLY A 61 -5.65 0.57 -5.94
N MET A 62 -4.89 -0.37 -5.42
CA MET A 62 -5.15 -1.82 -5.53
C MET A 62 -5.06 -2.48 -4.15
N ALA A 63 -5.76 -3.59 -3.97
CA ALA A 63 -5.66 -4.41 -2.76
C ALA A 63 -5.54 -5.88 -3.12
N LEU A 64 -4.62 -6.60 -2.49
CA LEU A 64 -4.56 -8.06 -2.58
C LEU A 64 -5.71 -8.67 -1.77
N SER A 65 -6.39 -9.68 -2.32
CA SER A 65 -7.38 -10.51 -1.62
C SER A 65 -6.91 -11.96 -1.64
N ALA A 66 -6.33 -12.40 -0.53
CA ALA A 66 -5.60 -13.68 -0.48
C ALA A 66 -6.48 -14.91 -0.55
N ALA A 67 -7.73 -14.88 -0.07
CA ALA A 67 -8.58 -16.06 -0.04
C ALA A 67 -8.86 -16.58 -1.45
N ASP A 68 -9.44 -15.73 -2.30
CA ASP A 68 -9.73 -16.09 -3.69
C ASP A 68 -8.43 -16.30 -4.50
N TYR A 69 -7.37 -15.52 -4.23
CA TYR A 69 -6.07 -15.71 -4.89
C TYR A 69 -5.47 -17.09 -4.59
N CYS A 70 -5.49 -17.54 -3.33
CA CYS A 70 -5.01 -18.87 -2.96
C CYS A 70 -5.87 -19.99 -3.56
N GLU A 71 -7.19 -19.79 -3.65
CA GLU A 71 -8.10 -20.70 -4.32
C GLU A 71 -7.75 -20.84 -5.80
N ASP A 72 -7.54 -19.74 -6.51
CA ASP A 72 -7.15 -19.70 -7.92
C ASP A 72 -5.79 -20.40 -8.15
N LEU A 73 -4.83 -20.21 -7.24
CA LEU A 73 -3.54 -20.91 -7.27
C LEU A 73 -3.61 -22.37 -6.83
N LYS A 74 -4.74 -22.82 -6.29
CA LYS A 74 -4.93 -24.18 -5.72
C LYS A 74 -3.98 -24.47 -4.56
N VAL A 75 -3.70 -23.48 -3.72
CA VAL A 75 -2.87 -23.58 -2.53
C VAL A 75 -3.69 -23.25 -1.28
N ILE A 76 -3.26 -23.78 -0.14
CA ILE A 76 -3.87 -23.48 1.15
C ILE A 76 -3.20 -22.23 1.73
N ARG A 77 -4.00 -21.26 2.18
CA ARG A 77 -3.54 -20.09 2.90
C ARG A 77 -2.85 -20.48 4.20
N THR A 78 -1.63 -19.99 4.43
CA THR A 78 -0.85 -20.25 5.65
C THR A 78 -0.72 -19.00 6.54
N LYS A 79 -0.34 -19.17 7.82
CA LYS A 79 -0.08 -18.04 8.71
C LYS A 79 1.22 -17.29 8.33
N GLU A 80 2.17 -18.00 7.76
CA GLU A 80 3.46 -17.47 7.29
C GLU A 80 3.34 -16.72 5.97
N SER A 81 2.25 -16.91 5.25
CA SER A 81 1.85 -16.22 4.01
C SER A 81 2.87 -16.19 2.87
N LYS A 82 3.81 -17.14 2.83
CA LYS A 82 4.84 -17.24 1.79
C LYS A 82 4.23 -17.44 0.38
N GLU A 83 3.08 -18.09 0.30
CA GLU A 83 2.32 -18.27 -0.94
C GLU A 83 1.90 -16.95 -1.60
N LEU A 84 1.93 -15.83 -0.84
CA LEU A 84 1.56 -14.50 -1.31
C LEU A 84 2.75 -13.64 -1.74
N ASP A 85 3.99 -14.01 -1.43
CA ASP A 85 5.14 -13.13 -1.57
C ASP A 85 5.35 -12.66 -3.01
N TRP A 86 5.13 -13.55 -3.98
CA TRP A 86 5.23 -13.18 -5.38
C TRP A 86 4.14 -12.18 -5.81
N ALA A 87 2.89 -12.41 -5.42
CA ALA A 87 1.78 -11.50 -5.71
C ALA A 87 2.00 -10.14 -5.04
N ARG A 88 2.46 -10.13 -3.79
CA ARG A 88 2.82 -8.90 -3.07
C ARG A 88 3.86 -8.09 -3.83
N GLY A 89 4.96 -8.72 -4.27
CA GLY A 89 6.00 -8.08 -5.05
C GLY A 89 5.48 -7.50 -6.37
N MET A 90 4.64 -8.23 -7.09
CA MET A 90 4.05 -7.78 -8.36
C MET A 90 3.10 -6.59 -8.14
N LEU A 91 2.22 -6.63 -7.14
CA LEU A 91 1.31 -5.53 -6.86
C LEU A 91 2.05 -4.28 -6.40
N LEU A 92 3.04 -4.41 -5.53
CA LEU A 92 3.87 -3.29 -5.06
C LEU A 92 4.56 -2.58 -6.23
N ASN A 93 5.28 -3.33 -7.07
CA ASN A 93 5.97 -2.74 -8.21
C ASN A 93 4.99 -2.08 -9.19
N SER A 94 3.85 -2.72 -9.46
CA SER A 94 2.82 -2.19 -10.35
C SER A 94 2.20 -0.90 -9.80
N ALA A 95 1.86 -0.87 -8.50
CA ALA A 95 1.29 0.31 -7.85
C ALA A 95 2.28 1.47 -7.81
N ARG A 96 3.54 1.22 -7.45
CA ARG A 96 4.59 2.26 -7.41
C ARG A 96 4.88 2.82 -8.79
N ALA A 97 4.93 1.97 -9.83
CA ALA A 97 5.09 2.41 -11.21
C ALA A 97 3.89 3.22 -11.74
N ALA A 98 2.68 2.92 -11.25
CA ALA A 98 1.44 3.65 -11.59
C ALA A 98 1.18 4.89 -10.72
N GLY A 99 1.89 5.06 -9.60
CA GLY A 99 1.68 6.15 -8.64
C GLY A 99 0.38 6.02 -7.84
N VAL A 100 -0.08 4.79 -7.57
CA VAL A 100 -1.32 4.52 -6.83
C VAL A 100 -1.03 3.80 -5.50
N PHE A 101 -1.99 3.84 -4.57
CA PHE A 101 -1.91 3.13 -3.30
C PHE A 101 -1.99 1.61 -3.48
N VAL A 102 -1.37 0.88 -2.55
CA VAL A 102 -1.47 -0.58 -2.50
C VAL A 102 -1.67 -1.09 -1.07
N MET A 103 -2.73 -1.87 -0.89
CA MET A 103 -3.11 -2.46 0.38
C MET A 103 -2.82 -3.96 0.37
N ASP A 104 -2.19 -4.45 1.45
CA ASP A 104 -2.04 -5.89 1.65
C ASP A 104 -3.37 -6.54 2.06
N THR A 105 -3.41 -7.85 1.98
CA THR A 105 -4.59 -8.68 2.25
C THR A 105 -4.99 -8.71 3.72
N SER A 106 -6.23 -9.10 4.01
CA SER A 106 -6.70 -9.39 5.37
C SER A 106 -6.03 -10.63 5.95
N PHE A 107 -5.77 -10.59 7.27
CA PHE A 107 -5.38 -11.76 8.04
C PHE A 107 -6.63 -12.48 8.54
N THR A 108 -6.77 -13.77 8.23
CA THR A 108 -8.02 -14.52 8.47
C THR A 108 -7.92 -15.56 9.60
N PHE A 109 -6.76 -15.65 10.26
CA PHE A 109 -6.57 -16.56 11.39
C PHE A 109 -6.81 -15.83 12.73
N MET A 110 -7.29 -16.56 13.74
CA MET A 110 -7.51 -16.05 15.10
C MET A 110 -6.20 -16.11 15.92
N ASP A 111 -5.21 -15.32 15.49
CA ASP A 111 -3.87 -15.29 16.09
C ASP A 111 -3.31 -13.86 15.99
N PRO A 112 -3.48 -13.04 17.05
CA PRO A 112 -3.07 -11.63 17.02
C PRO A 112 -1.56 -11.42 16.80
N GLU A 113 -0.72 -12.34 17.29
CA GLU A 113 0.72 -12.22 17.09
C GLU A 113 1.14 -12.54 15.65
N ALA A 114 0.58 -13.59 15.06
CA ALA A 114 0.78 -13.88 13.64
C ALA A 114 0.23 -12.76 12.76
N HIS A 115 -0.91 -12.15 13.12
CA HIS A 115 -1.46 -10.98 12.43
C HIS A 115 -0.49 -9.79 12.47
N ARG A 116 0.09 -9.50 13.65
CA ARG A 116 1.10 -8.44 13.80
C ARG A 116 2.33 -8.70 12.94
N LYS A 117 2.84 -9.94 12.93
CA LYS A 117 4.00 -10.32 12.10
C LYS A 117 3.71 -10.16 10.61
N GLU A 118 2.53 -10.56 10.14
CA GLU A 118 2.15 -10.35 8.74
C GLU A 118 1.96 -8.86 8.39
N ALA A 119 1.39 -8.07 9.30
CA ALA A 119 1.26 -6.63 9.12
C ALA A 119 2.64 -5.94 9.05
N GLN A 120 3.56 -6.36 9.94
CA GLN A 120 4.94 -5.86 9.93
C GLN A 120 5.66 -6.21 8.63
N HIS A 121 5.53 -7.45 8.16
CA HIS A 121 6.09 -7.86 6.87
C HIS A 121 5.53 -7.03 5.71
N ALA A 122 4.23 -6.75 5.69
CA ALA A 122 3.63 -5.89 4.67
C ALA A 122 4.18 -4.44 4.73
N LYS A 123 4.34 -3.85 5.93
CA LYS A 123 4.97 -2.54 6.12
C LYS A 123 6.41 -2.54 5.58
N GLU A 124 7.21 -3.55 5.93
CA GLU A 124 8.61 -3.69 5.50
C GLU A 124 8.76 -3.86 3.98
N LEU A 125 7.82 -4.55 3.33
CA LEU A 125 7.74 -4.63 1.88
C LEU A 125 7.40 -3.29 1.23
N GLY A 126 6.74 -2.37 1.93
CA GLY A 126 6.36 -1.06 1.44
C GLY A 126 4.90 -0.91 1.05
N PHE A 127 3.98 -1.72 1.59
CA PHE A 127 2.55 -1.49 1.45
C PHE A 127 2.12 -0.21 2.19
N ASP A 128 1.11 0.48 1.68
CA ASP A 128 0.56 1.69 2.30
C ASP A 128 -0.38 1.37 3.46
N GLY A 129 -0.80 0.11 3.57
CA GLY A 129 -1.68 -0.39 4.62
C GLY A 129 -2.07 -1.84 4.40
N LYS A 130 -3.02 -2.30 5.22
CA LYS A 130 -3.52 -3.66 5.19
C LYS A 130 -5.03 -3.67 5.40
N THR A 131 -5.75 -4.54 4.70
CA THR A 131 -7.18 -4.72 4.94
C THR A 131 -7.41 -5.55 6.19
N SER A 132 -8.52 -5.29 6.91
CA SER A 132 -8.95 -6.09 8.06
C SER A 132 -10.23 -6.87 7.75
N PHE A 133 -10.34 -8.06 8.33
CA PHE A 133 -11.55 -8.90 8.32
C PHE A 133 -12.11 -9.09 9.74
N SER A 134 -11.69 -8.27 10.68
CA SER A 134 -12.13 -8.35 12.09
C SER A 134 -13.54 -7.78 12.25
N LEU A 135 -14.45 -8.57 12.84
CA LEU A 135 -15.83 -8.16 13.12
C LEU A 135 -15.94 -7.25 14.35
N ASP A 136 -14.98 -7.33 15.27
CA ASP A 136 -14.92 -6.57 16.53
C ASP A 136 -13.98 -5.37 16.49
N GLY A 137 -13.29 -5.15 15.35
CA GLY A 137 -12.33 -4.06 15.19
C GLY A 137 -10.92 -4.37 15.70
N SER A 138 -10.69 -5.44 16.45
CA SER A 138 -9.36 -5.78 17.03
C SER A 138 -8.24 -5.89 16.00
N GLY A 139 -8.56 -6.38 14.80
CA GLY A 139 -7.61 -6.44 13.68
C GLY A 139 -7.18 -5.05 13.18
N ILE A 140 -8.04 -4.04 13.30
CA ILE A 140 -7.71 -2.64 12.91
C ILE A 140 -6.67 -2.07 13.87
N ASP A 141 -6.82 -2.30 15.18
CA ASP A 141 -5.86 -1.83 16.19
C ASP A 141 -4.47 -2.42 15.96
N VAL A 142 -4.40 -3.71 15.62
CA VAL A 142 -3.13 -4.36 15.26
C VAL A 142 -2.49 -3.68 14.06
N ILE A 143 -3.26 -3.45 12.98
CA ILE A 143 -2.75 -2.82 11.74
C ILE A 143 -2.29 -1.39 12.04
N ASN A 144 -3.11 -0.59 12.71
CA ASN A 144 -2.77 0.79 13.04
C ASN A 144 -1.51 0.87 13.91
N SER A 145 -1.36 -0.02 14.90
CA SER A 145 -0.17 -0.06 15.74
C SER A 145 1.13 -0.40 14.98
N VAL A 146 1.02 -1.06 13.83
CA VAL A 146 2.17 -1.40 12.98
C VAL A 146 2.44 -0.30 11.96
N PHE A 147 1.43 0.19 11.26
CA PHE A 147 1.60 1.15 10.17
C PHE A 147 1.81 2.59 10.64
N THR A 148 1.30 2.96 11.81
CA THR A 148 1.60 4.27 12.40
C THR A 148 3.07 4.32 12.83
N PRO A 149 3.85 5.33 12.40
CA PRO A 149 5.23 5.48 12.85
C PRO A 149 5.33 5.69 14.36
N SER A 150 6.27 5.02 15.01
CA SER A 150 6.56 5.24 16.43
C SER A 150 7.29 6.57 16.66
N GLU A 151 7.23 7.10 17.89
CA GLU A 151 8.00 8.29 18.26
C GLU A 151 9.51 8.09 18.01
N GLU A 152 10.02 6.88 18.25
CA GLU A 152 11.42 6.54 17.99
C GLU A 152 11.77 6.60 16.50
N GLU A 153 10.89 6.06 15.63
CA GLU A 153 11.05 6.16 14.17
C GLU A 153 11.01 7.62 13.70
N ILE A 154 10.12 8.42 14.28
CA ILE A 154 9.98 9.84 13.96
C ILE A 154 11.21 10.65 14.40
N GLU A 155 11.68 10.45 15.63
CA GLU A 155 12.88 11.12 16.15
C GLU A 155 14.12 10.73 15.35
N TYR A 156 14.26 9.46 15.00
CA TYR A 156 15.34 8.98 14.15
C TYR A 156 15.30 9.62 12.77
N ALA A 157 14.12 9.70 12.16
CA ALA A 157 13.95 10.35 10.85
C ALA A 157 14.32 11.85 10.89
N ARG A 158 13.91 12.57 11.93
CA ARG A 158 14.29 13.98 12.13
C ARG A 158 15.81 14.15 12.25
N LYS A 159 16.44 13.27 13.01
CA LYS A 159 17.89 13.28 13.18
C LYS A 159 18.63 13.04 11.86
N ILE A 160 18.19 12.09 11.05
CA ILE A 160 18.78 11.79 9.75
C ILE A 160 18.68 12.99 8.80
N VAL A 161 17.50 13.60 8.72
CA VAL A 161 17.27 14.78 7.84
C VAL A 161 18.12 15.98 8.29
N ALA A 162 18.18 16.27 9.59
CA ALA A 162 18.98 17.38 10.13
C ALA A 162 20.49 17.20 9.86
N LEU A 163 20.99 15.97 10.00
CA LEU A 163 22.40 15.68 9.75
C LEU A 163 22.78 15.78 8.26
N GLU A 164 21.89 15.47 7.34
CA GLU A 164 22.15 15.71 5.91
C GLU A 164 22.22 17.21 5.62
N GLU A 165 21.30 18.01 6.18
CA GLU A 165 21.28 19.46 5.99
C GLU A 165 22.58 20.11 6.50
N GLU A 166 23.03 19.76 7.70
CA GLU A 166 24.30 20.22 8.28
C GLU A 166 25.51 19.82 7.40
N TYR A 167 25.48 18.60 6.87
CA TYR A 167 26.56 18.09 6.01
C TYR A 167 26.61 18.79 4.66
N LEU A 168 25.47 19.07 4.04
CA LEU A 168 25.39 19.80 2.77
C LEU A 168 25.85 21.24 2.95
N GLU A 169 25.53 21.90 4.06
CA GLU A 169 26.01 23.25 4.39
C GLU A 169 27.55 23.30 4.53
N SER A 170 28.16 22.22 5.00
CA SER A 170 29.63 22.08 5.10
C SER A 170 30.34 21.79 3.77
N GLY A 171 29.57 21.63 2.66
CA GLY A 171 30.12 21.37 1.31
C GLY A 171 30.40 19.88 1.04
N GLY A 172 29.88 18.97 1.86
CA GLY A 172 29.98 17.54 1.67
C GLY A 172 28.92 16.99 0.69
N ALA A 173 29.19 15.81 0.09
CA ALA A 173 28.27 15.15 -0.84
C ALA A 173 27.58 13.91 -0.24
N SER A 174 28.10 13.38 0.88
CA SER A 174 27.55 12.21 1.59
C SER A 174 28.11 12.14 3.01
N ALA A 175 27.32 11.64 3.95
CA ALA A 175 27.71 11.49 5.35
C ALA A 175 27.57 10.04 5.82
N MET A 176 28.34 9.66 6.86
CA MET A 176 28.18 8.41 7.58
C MET A 176 27.55 8.70 8.95
N ILE A 177 26.51 7.96 9.29
CA ILE A 177 25.93 7.99 10.64
C ILE A 177 25.99 6.58 11.20
N GLY A 178 26.90 6.36 12.15
CA GLY A 178 27.23 5.01 12.58
C GLY A 178 27.77 4.19 11.42
N ASP A 179 27.09 3.12 11.07
CA ASP A 179 27.37 2.21 9.95
C ASP A 179 26.51 2.49 8.71
N VAL A 180 25.65 3.52 8.75
CA VAL A 180 24.76 3.90 7.65
C VAL A 180 25.39 4.98 6.79
N PHE A 181 25.57 4.70 5.51
CA PHE A 181 25.95 5.68 4.51
C PHE A 181 24.71 6.46 4.07
N LEU A 182 24.69 7.75 4.32
CA LEU A 182 23.60 8.63 3.92
C LEU A 182 23.83 9.15 2.51
N ASP A 183 23.02 8.69 1.60
CA ASP A 183 22.85 9.30 0.29
C ASP A 183 21.45 9.91 0.14
N LYS A 184 21.27 10.73 -0.88
CA LYS A 184 20.02 11.43 -1.13
C LYS A 184 18.77 10.50 -1.19
N PRO A 185 18.79 9.31 -1.82
CA PRO A 185 17.66 8.39 -1.81
C PRO A 185 17.28 7.88 -0.41
N ILE A 186 18.26 7.62 0.44
CA ILE A 186 18.01 7.15 1.82
C ILE A 186 17.35 8.27 2.64
N VAL A 187 17.89 9.48 2.60
CA VAL A 187 17.32 10.61 3.34
C VAL A 187 15.90 10.95 2.87
N GLU A 188 15.65 10.84 1.56
CA GLU A 188 14.31 11.09 1.02
C GLU A 188 13.25 10.11 1.55
N GLN A 189 13.62 8.88 1.94
CA GLN A 189 12.71 7.95 2.61
C GLN A 189 12.27 8.51 3.98
N TYR A 190 13.20 9.06 4.77
CA TYR A 190 12.88 9.68 6.06
C TYR A 190 12.08 10.98 5.91
N ARG A 191 12.35 11.79 4.89
CA ARG A 191 11.53 12.96 4.58
C ARG A 191 10.09 12.58 4.22
N LYS A 192 9.89 11.48 3.48
CA LYS A 192 8.54 10.94 3.19
C LYS A 192 7.83 10.50 4.46
N LEU A 193 8.52 9.81 5.37
CA LEU A 193 7.95 9.42 6.66
C LEU A 193 7.52 10.65 7.48
N LEU A 194 8.33 11.69 7.55
CA LEU A 194 7.97 12.92 8.27
C LEU A 194 6.79 13.65 7.64
N ARG A 195 6.71 13.73 6.31
CA ARG A 195 5.53 14.29 5.61
C ARG A 195 4.26 13.52 5.95
N PHE A 196 4.32 12.18 5.92
CA PHE A 196 3.19 11.33 6.30
C PHE A 196 2.75 11.57 7.76
N VAL A 197 3.70 11.73 8.69
CA VAL A 197 3.38 12.06 10.10
C VAL A 197 2.68 13.41 10.22
N ASP A 198 3.08 14.40 9.43
CA ASP A 198 2.44 15.72 9.48
C ASP A 198 1.03 15.68 8.89
N GLU A 199 0.79 14.92 7.81
CA GLU A 199 -0.54 14.68 7.25
C GLU A 199 -1.50 13.94 8.21
N LEU A 200 -0.98 13.15 9.16
CA LEU A 200 -1.81 12.46 10.16
C LEU A 200 -2.31 13.38 11.29
N LYS A 201 -1.75 14.60 11.42
CA LYS A 201 -2.14 15.57 12.46
C LYS A 201 -3.26 16.52 12.02
N ASP A 202 -3.46 16.63 10.71
CA ASP A 202 -4.49 17.44 10.08
C ASP A 202 -5.80 16.64 9.93
#